data_9c478e44b58f2ba7ec2295e8c7d4c9a9
#
_entry.id   9c478e44b58f2ba7ec2295e8c7d4c9a9
#
_cell.length_a   1.000
_cell.length_b   1.000
_cell.length_c   1.000
_cell.angle_alpha   90.00
_cell.angle_beta   90.00
_cell.angle_gamma   90.00
#
_symmetry.space_group_name_H-M   'P 1'
#
loop_
_entity.id
_entity.type
_entity.pdbx_description
1 polymer ?
#
loop_
_entity_poly.entity_id
_entity_poly.type
_entity_poly.pdbx_seq_one_letter_code
_entity_poly.pdbx_strand_id
1 'polypeptide(L)'
;EGKIQSLLQTERLMLNVVQRMSGIATTTRKYVKALEGTKTRVLDTRKTTPGLRMVEKEAVKIGGGVNHRIGLFDMILLKDNHVDFAGGIEAAITRCHQYLKEKNKDLKIEIEVRNFDELQEAMRVGGIDRIMLDNFNIENTKKAVEMVAGRYELESSGGITFATLRDYAECGVDYISVGALTHSVKGLDM
;
A
#
# COMPACT_ATOMS: atom_id res chain seq x y z
N GLU A 1 -1.15 -11.01 35.94
CA GLU A 1 -1.81 -11.71 37.05
C GLU A 1 -3.31 -11.51 36.98
N GLY A 2 -4.10 -12.56 37.26
CA GLY A 2 -5.55 -12.51 37.21
C GLY A 2 -6.20 -13.79 37.73
N LYS A 3 -7.55 -13.80 37.74
CA LYS A 3 -8.31 -15.00 38.12
C LYS A 3 -8.09 -16.09 37.07
N ILE A 4 -7.80 -17.32 37.49
CA ILE A 4 -7.52 -18.47 36.60
C ILE A 4 -8.61 -18.66 35.57
N GLN A 5 -9.88 -18.54 35.94
CA GLN A 5 -11.01 -18.66 35.01
C GLN A 5 -10.94 -17.63 33.88
N SER A 6 -10.65 -16.37 34.20
CA SER A 6 -10.51 -15.30 33.19
C SER A 6 -9.31 -15.54 32.27
N LEU A 7 -8.19 -16.00 32.82
CA LEU A 7 -6.99 -16.33 32.04
C LEU A 7 -7.30 -17.46 31.05
N LEU A 8 -7.92 -18.55 31.47
CA LEU A 8 -8.28 -19.68 30.60
C LEU A 8 -9.29 -19.28 29.51
N GLN A 9 -10.23 -18.38 29.81
CA GLN A 9 -11.22 -17.91 28.82
C GLN A 9 -10.61 -17.02 27.76
N THR A 10 -9.59 -16.24 28.07
CA THR A 10 -8.98 -15.26 27.17
C THR A 10 -7.76 -15.77 26.43
N GLU A 11 -7.10 -16.81 26.94
CA GLU A 11 -5.86 -17.37 26.41
C GLU A 11 -5.96 -17.68 24.91
N ARG A 12 -6.98 -18.46 24.50
CA ARG A 12 -7.12 -18.87 23.10
C ARG A 12 -7.35 -17.68 22.16
N LEU A 13 -8.16 -16.70 22.57
CA LEU A 13 -8.37 -15.49 21.78
C LEU A 13 -7.05 -14.72 21.59
N MET A 14 -6.31 -14.53 22.66
CA MET A 14 -5.01 -13.85 22.62
C MET A 14 -4.03 -14.60 21.72
N LEU A 15 -3.90 -15.91 21.87
CA LEU A 15 -2.99 -16.73 21.05
C LEU A 15 -3.37 -16.67 19.58
N ASN A 16 -4.64 -16.73 19.22
CA ASN A 16 -5.07 -16.62 17.82
C ASN A 16 -4.65 -15.27 17.18
N VAL A 17 -4.79 -14.17 17.92
CA VAL A 17 -4.34 -12.85 17.44
C VAL A 17 -2.82 -12.80 17.32
N VAL A 18 -2.10 -13.26 18.34
CA VAL A 18 -0.62 -13.25 18.34
C VAL A 18 -0.06 -14.13 17.24
N GLN A 19 -0.59 -15.34 17.04
CA GLN A 19 -0.20 -16.24 15.94
C GLN A 19 -0.36 -15.56 14.57
N ARG A 20 -1.49 -14.88 14.34
CA ARG A 20 -1.76 -14.14 13.11
C ARG A 20 -0.79 -12.99 12.91
N MET A 21 -0.63 -12.14 13.93
CA MET A 21 0.26 -10.98 13.87
C MET A 21 1.72 -11.39 13.69
N SER A 22 2.17 -12.43 14.38
CA SER A 22 3.54 -12.95 14.27
C SER A 22 3.84 -13.47 12.86
N GLY A 23 2.87 -14.15 12.24
CA GLY A 23 2.98 -14.58 10.84
C GLY A 23 3.15 -13.40 9.87
N ILE A 24 2.33 -12.36 10.04
CA ILE A 24 2.39 -11.14 9.24
C ILE A 24 3.72 -10.40 9.45
N ALA A 25 4.11 -10.17 10.70
CA ALA A 25 5.36 -9.47 11.02
C ALA A 25 6.58 -10.21 10.48
N THR A 26 6.62 -11.53 10.64
CA THR A 26 7.72 -12.39 10.15
C THR A 26 7.79 -12.36 8.62
N THR A 27 6.65 -12.46 7.94
CA THR A 27 6.59 -12.36 6.47
C THR A 27 7.02 -10.98 6.01
N THR A 28 6.50 -9.92 6.61
CA THR A 28 6.87 -8.54 6.29
C THR A 28 8.37 -8.32 6.46
N ARG A 29 8.98 -8.84 7.54
CA ARG A 29 10.43 -8.73 7.76
C ARG A 29 11.25 -9.37 6.66
N LYS A 30 10.78 -10.49 6.07
CA LYS A 30 11.45 -11.09 4.91
C LYS A 30 11.43 -10.17 3.70
N TYR A 31 10.28 -9.55 3.41
CA TYR A 31 10.15 -8.58 2.32
C TYR A 31 11.04 -7.34 2.54
N VAL A 32 11.04 -6.79 3.76
CA VAL A 32 11.89 -5.64 4.12
C VAL A 32 13.36 -5.97 3.94
N LYS A 33 13.81 -7.14 4.39
CA LYS A 33 15.20 -7.60 4.20
C LYS A 33 15.58 -7.75 2.73
N ALA A 34 14.66 -8.23 1.88
CA ALA A 34 14.92 -8.35 0.46
C ALA A 34 15.11 -6.99 -0.24
N LEU A 35 14.66 -5.90 0.39
CA LEU A 35 14.81 -4.52 -0.11
C LEU A 35 16.03 -3.79 0.48
N GLU A 36 16.81 -4.42 1.35
CA GLU A 36 18.00 -3.79 1.92
C GLU A 36 18.97 -3.32 0.83
N GLY A 37 19.51 -2.11 0.98
CA GLY A 37 20.35 -1.45 -0.02
C GLY A 37 19.60 -0.72 -1.14
N THR A 38 18.27 -0.73 -1.14
CA THR A 38 17.43 0.12 -2.02
C THR A 38 16.76 1.22 -1.20
N LYS A 39 16.23 2.27 -1.88
CA LYS A 39 15.40 3.28 -1.22
C LYS A 39 13.95 2.82 -1.01
N THR A 40 13.56 1.74 -1.67
CA THR A 40 12.16 1.29 -1.78
C THR A 40 11.66 0.71 -0.46
N ARG A 41 10.44 1.03 -0.09
CA ARG A 41 9.75 0.52 1.09
C ARG A 41 8.55 -0.32 0.70
N VAL A 42 8.30 -1.42 1.42
CA VAL A 42 7.14 -2.26 1.19
C VAL A 42 5.93 -1.72 1.94
N LEU A 43 4.79 -1.63 1.24
CA LEU A 43 3.49 -1.24 1.78
C LEU A 43 2.57 -2.45 1.92
N ASP A 44 1.72 -2.41 2.92
CA ASP A 44 0.51 -3.24 2.96
C ASP A 44 -0.58 -2.70 2.03
N THR A 45 -1.76 -3.28 2.12
CA THR A 45 -2.96 -2.83 1.38
C THR A 45 -4.18 -2.84 2.30
N ARG A 46 -5.36 -2.53 1.74
CA ARG A 46 -6.64 -2.71 2.44
C ARG A 46 -7.21 -4.13 2.33
N LYS A 47 -6.50 -5.06 1.69
CA LYS A 47 -6.88 -6.49 1.58
C LYS A 47 -6.56 -7.22 2.88
N THR A 48 -7.28 -6.86 3.94
CA THR A 48 -7.13 -7.41 5.30
C THR A 48 -8.32 -8.30 5.66
N THR A 49 -8.13 -9.16 6.66
CA THR A 49 -9.22 -9.94 7.24
C THR A 49 -10.29 -9.00 7.81
N PRO A 50 -11.58 -9.20 7.51
CA PRO A 50 -12.66 -8.39 8.07
C PRO A 50 -12.55 -8.29 9.60
N GLY A 51 -12.66 -7.07 10.14
CA GLY A 51 -12.53 -6.79 11.56
C GLY A 51 -11.10 -6.77 12.12
N LEU A 52 -10.09 -7.28 11.42
CA LEU A 52 -8.72 -7.40 11.93
C LEU A 52 -7.73 -6.38 11.32
N ARG A 53 -8.19 -5.42 10.52
CA ARG A 53 -7.31 -4.48 9.81
C ARG A 53 -6.30 -3.77 10.71
N MET A 54 -6.74 -3.30 11.87
CA MET A 54 -5.87 -2.55 12.77
C MET A 54 -4.71 -3.40 13.28
N VAL A 55 -4.98 -4.64 13.72
CA VAL A 55 -3.95 -5.55 14.22
C VAL A 55 -3.05 -6.07 13.10
N GLU A 56 -3.60 -6.34 11.91
CA GLU A 56 -2.80 -6.80 10.77
C GLU A 56 -1.85 -5.70 10.26
N LYS A 57 -2.33 -4.46 10.15
CA LYS A 57 -1.49 -3.32 9.77
C LYS A 57 -0.43 -2.98 10.82
N GLU A 58 -0.76 -3.12 12.10
CA GLU A 58 0.24 -2.98 13.17
C GLU A 58 1.32 -4.07 13.07
N ALA A 59 0.94 -5.30 12.76
CA ALA A 59 1.90 -6.38 12.54
C ALA A 59 2.84 -6.11 11.34
N VAL A 60 2.35 -5.48 10.28
CA VAL A 60 3.20 -5.02 9.15
C VAL A 60 4.24 -4.02 9.64
N LYS A 61 3.88 -3.03 10.47
CA LYS A 61 4.82 -2.07 11.05
C LYS A 61 5.86 -2.75 11.94
N ILE A 62 5.43 -3.67 12.79
CA ILE A 62 6.33 -4.48 13.63
C ILE A 62 7.36 -5.22 12.77
N GLY A 63 6.96 -5.74 11.60
CA GLY A 63 7.86 -6.36 10.63
C GLY A 63 8.79 -5.41 9.91
N GLY A 64 8.63 -4.09 10.09
CA GLY A 64 9.43 -3.03 9.46
C GLY A 64 8.86 -2.53 8.12
N GLY A 65 7.69 -2.99 7.72
CA GLY A 65 6.95 -2.46 6.58
C GLY A 65 6.26 -1.12 6.89
N VAL A 66 5.62 -0.54 5.89
CA VAL A 66 4.87 0.72 6.00
C VAL A 66 3.41 0.45 5.71
N ASN A 67 2.53 1.14 6.42
CA ASN A 67 1.12 1.06 6.14
C ASN A 67 0.75 1.97 4.96
N HIS A 68 0.05 1.43 3.98
CA HIS A 68 -0.79 2.20 3.08
C HIS A 68 -2.01 2.72 3.86
N ARG A 69 -2.84 3.57 3.26
CA ARG A 69 -4.03 4.12 3.91
C ARG A 69 -4.83 3.04 4.68
N ILE A 70 -5.32 3.41 5.84
CA ILE A 70 -6.09 2.51 6.71
C ILE A 70 -7.51 2.35 6.20
N GLY A 71 -8.10 3.44 5.71
CA GLY A 71 -9.49 3.46 5.29
C GLY A 71 -9.74 4.35 4.06
N LEU A 72 -10.93 4.96 4.02
CA LEU A 72 -11.32 5.93 3.01
C LEU A 72 -11.31 7.37 3.58
N PHE A 73 -10.65 7.58 4.72
CA PHE A 73 -10.69 8.81 5.49
C PHE A 73 -9.30 9.43 5.74
N ASP A 74 -8.22 8.69 5.55
CA ASP A 74 -6.85 9.09 5.88
C ASP A 74 -5.97 9.38 4.66
N MET A 75 -6.41 9.00 3.47
CA MET A 75 -5.77 9.34 2.19
C MET A 75 -6.75 9.08 1.04
N ILE A 76 -6.74 9.92 0.02
CA ILE A 76 -7.49 9.69 -1.21
C ILE A 76 -6.66 8.81 -2.15
N LEU A 77 -7.29 7.81 -2.74
CA LEU A 77 -6.73 7.02 -3.84
C LEU A 77 -7.75 7.01 -4.98
N LEU A 78 -7.40 7.72 -6.05
CA LEU A 78 -8.15 7.75 -7.30
C LEU A 78 -7.76 6.52 -8.10
N LYS A 79 -8.69 5.58 -8.22
CA LYS A 79 -8.52 4.34 -8.97
C LYS A 79 -9.04 4.48 -10.39
N ASP A 80 -8.72 3.49 -11.23
CA ASP A 80 -9.19 3.37 -12.62
C ASP A 80 -10.68 3.70 -12.78
N ASN A 81 -11.54 3.06 -12.01
CA ASN A 81 -12.98 3.29 -12.05
C ASN A 81 -13.38 4.71 -11.63
N HIS A 82 -12.67 5.32 -10.66
CA HIS A 82 -12.93 6.71 -10.28
C HIS A 82 -12.58 7.66 -11.41
N VAL A 83 -11.48 7.42 -12.10
CA VAL A 83 -11.03 8.19 -13.26
C VAL A 83 -12.02 8.05 -14.42
N ASP A 84 -12.42 6.82 -14.74
CA ASP A 84 -13.35 6.53 -15.82
C ASP A 84 -14.74 7.17 -15.57
N PHE A 85 -15.30 7.04 -14.36
CA PHE A 85 -16.58 7.67 -13.99
C PHE A 85 -16.50 9.20 -13.87
N ALA A 86 -15.33 9.76 -13.57
CA ALA A 86 -15.15 11.21 -13.55
C ALA A 86 -15.10 11.81 -14.96
N GLY A 87 -14.75 11.01 -15.97
CA GLY A 87 -14.55 11.46 -17.35
C GLY A 87 -13.09 11.81 -17.66
N GLY A 88 -12.13 11.18 -16.96
CA GLY A 88 -10.68 11.30 -17.15
C GLY A 88 -9.92 11.79 -15.91
N ILE A 89 -8.60 11.76 -16.01
CA ILE A 89 -7.67 12.07 -14.91
C ILE A 89 -7.84 13.50 -14.42
N GLU A 90 -7.87 14.47 -15.34
CA GLU A 90 -8.01 15.89 -14.97
C GLU A 90 -9.33 16.15 -14.23
N ALA A 91 -10.43 15.57 -14.71
CA ALA A 91 -11.72 15.70 -14.05
C ALA A 91 -11.75 15.04 -12.67
N ALA A 92 -11.11 13.86 -12.52
CA ALA A 92 -11.02 13.16 -11.25
C ALA A 92 -10.22 13.97 -10.21
N ILE A 93 -9.04 14.48 -10.59
CA ILE A 93 -8.18 15.29 -9.70
C ILE A 93 -8.91 16.59 -9.33
N THR A 94 -9.51 17.29 -10.29
CA THR A 94 -10.24 18.55 -10.05
C THR A 94 -11.38 18.36 -9.05
N ARG A 95 -12.21 17.33 -9.25
CA ARG A 95 -13.31 17.00 -8.31
C ARG A 95 -12.80 16.61 -6.93
N CYS A 96 -11.65 15.93 -6.88
CA CYS A 96 -11.01 15.57 -5.62
C CYS A 96 -10.62 16.83 -4.83
N HIS A 97 -9.95 17.80 -5.45
CA HIS A 97 -9.58 19.06 -4.82
C HIS A 97 -10.81 19.88 -4.38
N GLN A 98 -11.85 19.92 -5.22
CA GLN A 98 -13.10 20.58 -4.84
C GLN A 98 -13.70 19.94 -3.59
N TYR A 99 -13.78 18.61 -3.52
CA TYR A 99 -14.26 17.88 -2.34
C TYR A 99 -13.44 18.17 -1.09
N LEU A 100 -12.10 18.17 -1.20
CA LEU A 100 -11.22 18.47 -0.06
C LEU A 100 -11.47 19.90 0.47
N LYS A 101 -11.60 20.86 -0.44
CA LYS A 101 -11.91 22.25 -0.10
C LYS A 101 -13.27 22.39 0.57
N GLU A 102 -14.33 21.79 -0.01
CA GLU A 102 -15.69 21.83 0.54
C GLU A 102 -15.80 21.19 1.93
N LYS A 103 -15.03 20.11 2.17
CA LYS A 103 -15.02 19.38 3.44
C LYS A 103 -13.98 19.90 4.44
N ASN A 104 -13.22 20.92 4.08
CA ASN A 104 -12.11 21.46 4.87
C ASN A 104 -11.15 20.34 5.34
N LYS A 105 -10.72 19.47 4.39
CA LYS A 105 -9.82 18.34 4.65
C LYS A 105 -8.49 18.58 3.98
N ASP A 106 -7.42 18.23 4.68
CA ASP A 106 -6.06 18.18 4.17
C ASP A 106 -5.61 16.70 4.13
N LEU A 107 -5.77 16.06 2.99
CA LEU A 107 -5.42 14.65 2.78
C LEU A 107 -4.53 14.52 1.55
N LYS A 108 -3.55 13.63 1.64
CA LYS A 108 -2.74 13.23 0.48
C LYS A 108 -3.62 12.60 -0.60
N ILE A 109 -3.25 12.87 -1.85
CA ILE A 109 -3.91 12.31 -3.03
C ILE A 109 -2.92 11.39 -3.75
N GLU A 110 -3.33 10.16 -3.94
CA GLU A 110 -2.67 9.19 -4.80
C GLU A 110 -3.57 8.86 -5.98
N ILE A 111 -2.98 8.70 -7.17
CA ILE A 111 -3.68 8.30 -8.38
C ILE A 111 -3.06 7.04 -8.98
N GLU A 112 -3.92 6.10 -9.37
CA GLU A 112 -3.57 4.86 -10.07
C GLU A 112 -3.56 5.15 -11.58
N VAL A 113 -2.46 4.78 -12.26
CA VAL A 113 -2.31 4.94 -13.71
C VAL A 113 -1.99 3.59 -14.35
N ARG A 114 -2.60 3.32 -15.52
CA ARG A 114 -2.56 2.04 -16.24
C ARG A 114 -1.56 2.03 -17.39
N ASN A 115 -1.14 3.21 -17.85
CA ASN A 115 -0.27 3.38 -19.00
C ASN A 115 0.48 4.73 -18.97
N PHE A 116 1.34 4.97 -19.96
CA PHE A 116 2.15 6.19 -20.04
C PHE A 116 1.35 7.44 -20.38
N ASP A 117 0.25 7.32 -21.11
CA ASP A 117 -0.60 8.48 -21.46
C ASP A 117 -1.27 9.02 -20.18
N GLU A 118 -1.81 8.12 -19.35
CA GLU A 118 -2.36 8.47 -18.05
C GLU A 118 -1.29 9.02 -17.09
N LEU A 119 -0.08 8.44 -17.11
CA LEU A 119 1.04 8.96 -16.32
C LEU A 119 1.39 10.40 -16.72
N GLN A 120 1.49 10.67 -18.01
CA GLN A 120 1.79 12.02 -18.53
C GLN A 120 0.69 13.01 -18.18
N GLU A 121 -0.58 12.60 -18.31
CA GLU A 121 -1.72 13.44 -17.96
C GLU A 121 -1.74 13.75 -16.47
N ALA A 122 -1.57 12.75 -15.59
CA ALA A 122 -1.50 12.95 -14.15
C ALA A 122 -0.37 13.93 -13.75
N MET A 123 0.80 13.79 -14.38
CA MET A 123 1.93 14.69 -14.18
C MET A 123 1.69 16.10 -14.71
N ARG A 124 0.96 16.25 -15.82
CA ARG A 124 0.58 17.55 -16.40
C ARG A 124 -0.41 18.30 -15.53
N VAL A 125 -1.44 17.59 -15.06
CA VAL A 125 -2.48 18.17 -14.19
C VAL A 125 -1.89 18.53 -12.83
N GLY A 126 -1.09 17.65 -12.24
CA GLY A 126 -0.48 17.86 -10.93
C GLY A 126 -1.48 17.85 -9.78
N GLY A 127 -1.07 18.45 -8.64
CA GLY A 127 -1.92 18.49 -7.45
C GLY A 127 -2.12 17.15 -6.77
N ILE A 128 -1.20 16.23 -6.95
CA ILE A 128 -1.18 14.88 -6.35
C ILE A 128 0.14 14.66 -5.63
N ASP A 129 0.15 13.75 -4.65
CA ASP A 129 1.34 13.45 -3.84
C ASP A 129 2.06 12.20 -4.34
N ARG A 130 1.31 11.21 -4.85
CA ARG A 130 1.85 9.93 -5.27
C ARG A 130 1.16 9.42 -6.53
N ILE A 131 1.90 8.69 -7.35
CA ILE A 131 1.40 7.98 -8.52
C ILE A 131 1.64 6.49 -8.32
N MET A 132 0.56 5.69 -8.42
CA MET A 132 0.62 4.24 -8.40
C MET A 132 0.65 3.71 -9.84
N LEU A 133 1.71 2.98 -10.17
CA LEU A 133 1.88 2.29 -11.44
C LEU A 133 1.19 0.93 -11.34
N ASP A 134 -0.01 0.81 -11.92
CA ASP A 134 -0.79 -0.43 -11.85
C ASP A 134 -0.40 -1.41 -12.94
N ASN A 135 0.08 -2.58 -12.54
CA ASN A 135 0.48 -3.68 -13.42
C ASN A 135 1.55 -3.31 -14.48
N PHE A 136 2.37 -2.29 -14.23
CA PHE A 136 3.54 -2.02 -15.07
C PHE A 136 4.55 -3.16 -14.94
N ASN A 137 5.12 -3.61 -16.06
CA ASN A 137 6.25 -4.54 -16.03
C ASN A 137 7.54 -3.79 -15.65
N ILE A 138 8.64 -4.54 -15.42
CA ILE A 138 9.94 -3.98 -15.01
C ILE A 138 10.45 -2.89 -15.96
N GLU A 139 10.39 -3.15 -17.27
CA GLU A 139 10.85 -2.19 -18.28
C GLU A 139 10.04 -0.90 -18.24
N ASN A 140 8.71 -1.00 -18.19
CA ASN A 140 7.81 0.14 -18.11
C ASN A 140 7.96 0.89 -16.77
N THR A 141 8.16 0.17 -15.66
CA THR A 141 8.42 0.78 -14.35
C THR A 141 9.69 1.63 -14.39
N LYS A 142 10.77 1.12 -14.98
CA LYS A 142 12.02 1.86 -15.13
C LYS A 142 11.83 3.13 -15.96
N LYS A 143 11.14 3.03 -17.12
CA LYS A 143 10.81 4.20 -17.95
C LYS A 143 9.95 5.22 -17.20
N ALA A 144 8.97 4.74 -16.40
CA ALA A 144 8.13 5.62 -15.59
C ALA A 144 8.94 6.38 -14.52
N VAL A 145 9.88 5.70 -13.85
CA VAL A 145 10.79 6.34 -12.87
C VAL A 145 11.63 7.42 -13.54
N GLU A 146 12.20 7.14 -14.72
CA GLU A 146 12.97 8.12 -15.50
C GLU A 146 12.10 9.31 -15.92
N MET A 147 10.86 9.09 -16.37
CA MET A 147 9.93 10.12 -16.79
C MET A 147 9.47 11.01 -15.63
N VAL A 148 9.17 10.42 -14.46
CA VAL A 148 8.75 11.16 -13.27
C VAL A 148 9.89 11.94 -12.66
N ALA A 149 11.13 11.42 -12.74
CA ALA A 149 12.37 12.10 -12.32
C ALA A 149 12.28 12.70 -10.90
N GLY A 150 11.67 11.97 -9.96
CA GLY A 150 11.56 12.37 -8.55
C GLY A 150 10.56 13.50 -8.24
N ARG A 151 9.73 13.92 -9.20
CA ARG A 151 8.70 14.95 -8.98
C ARG A 151 7.53 14.49 -8.11
N TYR A 152 7.28 13.20 -8.08
CA TYR A 152 6.22 12.54 -7.30
C TYR A 152 6.76 11.28 -6.65
N GLU A 153 6.20 10.89 -5.50
CA GLU A 153 6.41 9.54 -4.97
C GLU A 153 5.84 8.53 -5.95
N LEU A 154 6.56 7.44 -6.21
CA LEU A 154 6.11 6.35 -7.09
C LEU A 154 5.86 5.07 -6.28
N GLU A 155 4.70 4.47 -6.51
CA GLU A 155 4.33 3.15 -6.00
C GLU A 155 4.16 2.17 -7.15
N SER A 156 4.82 1.01 -7.10
CA SER A 156 4.50 -0.12 -7.97
C SER A 156 3.47 -1.03 -7.32
N SER A 157 2.42 -1.38 -8.07
CA SER A 157 1.33 -2.24 -7.64
C SER A 157 0.95 -3.24 -8.74
N GLY A 158 0.30 -4.34 -8.33
CA GLY A 158 -0.21 -5.37 -9.25
C GLY A 158 0.72 -6.59 -9.38
N GLY A 159 0.28 -7.74 -8.86
CA GLY A 159 0.94 -9.04 -9.06
C GLY A 159 2.37 -9.20 -8.55
N ILE A 160 2.91 -8.25 -7.79
CA ILE A 160 4.30 -8.30 -7.31
C ILE A 160 4.43 -9.34 -6.20
N THR A 161 5.31 -10.30 -6.43
CA THR A 161 5.59 -11.41 -5.51
C THR A 161 6.94 -11.21 -4.82
N PHE A 162 7.25 -12.07 -3.85
CA PHE A 162 8.56 -12.07 -3.21
C PHE A 162 9.71 -12.27 -4.21
N ALA A 163 9.49 -13.11 -5.25
CA ALA A 163 10.49 -13.38 -6.26
C ALA A 163 10.79 -12.18 -7.18
N THR A 164 9.80 -11.35 -7.46
CA THR A 164 9.93 -10.19 -8.37
C THR A 164 10.14 -8.86 -7.63
N LEU A 165 9.99 -8.86 -6.31
CA LEU A 165 10.05 -7.65 -5.47
C LEU A 165 11.32 -6.84 -5.70
N ARG A 166 12.47 -7.52 -5.73
CA ARG A 166 13.79 -6.88 -5.84
C ARG A 166 13.96 -6.16 -7.18
N ASP A 167 13.50 -6.77 -8.27
CA ASP A 167 13.61 -6.21 -9.62
C ASP A 167 12.82 -4.89 -9.73
N TYR A 168 11.61 -4.83 -9.13
CA TYR A 168 10.83 -3.59 -9.08
C TYR A 168 11.52 -2.51 -8.23
N ALA A 169 12.11 -2.89 -7.10
CA ALA A 169 12.81 -1.95 -6.24
C ALA A 169 14.05 -1.35 -6.92
N GLU A 170 14.77 -2.15 -7.70
CA GLU A 170 15.94 -1.71 -8.47
C GLU A 170 15.58 -0.76 -9.62
N CYS A 171 14.30 -0.71 -10.05
CA CYS A 171 13.83 0.35 -10.94
C CYS A 171 13.87 1.74 -10.29
N GLY A 172 13.89 1.83 -8.94
CA GLY A 172 13.99 3.10 -8.22
C GLY A 172 12.64 3.70 -7.82
N VAL A 173 11.57 2.90 -7.67
CA VAL A 173 10.30 3.34 -7.07
C VAL A 173 10.47 3.57 -5.56
N ASP A 174 9.61 4.41 -4.98
CA ASP A 174 9.66 4.71 -3.55
C ASP A 174 8.95 3.64 -2.72
N TYR A 175 7.88 3.06 -3.30
CA TYR A 175 7.06 2.07 -2.62
C TYR A 175 6.69 0.90 -3.54
N ILE A 176 6.48 -0.25 -2.91
CA ILE A 176 5.87 -1.44 -3.54
C ILE A 176 4.76 -1.93 -2.62
N SER A 177 3.52 -1.96 -3.10
CA SER A 177 2.40 -2.52 -2.35
C SER A 177 2.26 -4.02 -2.58
N VAL A 178 2.15 -4.75 -1.47
CA VAL A 178 2.07 -6.22 -1.47
C VAL A 178 0.87 -6.68 -0.65
N GLY A 179 -0.21 -7.05 -1.32
CA GLY A 179 -1.42 -7.55 -0.66
C GLY A 179 -1.19 -8.85 0.11
N ALA A 180 -0.27 -9.69 -0.35
CA ALA A 180 0.06 -10.96 0.27
C ALA A 180 0.57 -10.85 1.72
N LEU A 181 1.04 -9.67 2.14
CA LEU A 181 1.43 -9.40 3.54
C LEU A 181 0.28 -9.59 4.53
N THR A 182 -0.96 -9.47 4.08
CA THR A 182 -2.13 -9.59 4.95
C THR A 182 -3.10 -10.68 4.51
N HIS A 183 -3.38 -10.82 3.20
CA HIS A 183 -4.39 -11.79 2.75
C HIS A 183 -3.86 -13.23 2.56
N SER A 184 -2.54 -13.48 2.49
CA SER A 184 -1.97 -14.79 2.18
C SER A 184 -0.97 -15.31 3.23
N VAL A 185 -0.92 -14.70 4.40
CA VAL A 185 0.00 -15.10 5.47
C VAL A 185 -0.57 -16.24 6.28
N LYS A 186 0.28 -17.24 6.59
CA LYS A 186 -0.01 -18.28 7.57
C LYS A 186 0.33 -17.78 8.98
N GLY A 187 -0.56 -18.01 9.94
CA GLY A 187 -0.25 -17.83 11.35
C GLY A 187 0.92 -18.73 11.80
N LEU A 188 1.69 -18.28 12.76
CA LEU A 188 2.69 -19.14 13.42
C LEU A 188 2.01 -19.98 14.49
N ASP A 189 2.33 -21.26 14.55
CA ASP A 189 1.83 -22.12 15.62
C ASP A 189 2.53 -21.80 16.95
N MET A 190 1.75 -21.61 18.02
CA MET A 190 2.20 -21.22 19.36
C MET A 190 1.40 -21.97 20.43
#